data_443cbb362e23b24f98d84b3790174848
#
_entry.id   443cbb362e23b24f98d84b3790174848
#
_cell.length_a   1.000
_cell.length_b   1.000
_cell.length_c   1.000
_cell.angle_alpha   90.00
_cell.angle_beta   90.00
_cell.angle_gamma   90.00
#
_symmetry.space_group_name_H-M   'P 1'
#
loop_
_entity.id
_entity.type
_entity.pdbx_description
1 polymer ?
#
loop_
_entity_poly.entity_id
_entity_poly.type
_entity_poly.pdbx_seq_one_letter_code
_entity_poly.pdbx_strand_id
1 'polypeptide(L)'
;MSYKVNVLGVENLARVAAESGCKLVFFSSDQVYNGNLEMGLLTEALPVAPENHYGLHKLLAEERALQHCPDCVALRATWMYDAKREGMYTHNNFVLNIKEALRQGTPMRFATREYRGITWVDEVVRAMPHAMRLPGGVYNFGAENRLNTYETALAYLDILKCSTPERVAIADEERFAAHVRNISISMAKAVEASNGAIRFADTVEGLRRFEILV
;
A
#
# COMPACT_ATOMS: atom_id res chain seq x y z
N MET A 1 11.28 9.58 -17.34
CA MET A 1 10.13 8.72 -17.72
C MET A 1 9.02 8.72 -16.66
N SER A 2 9.32 8.52 -15.39
CA SER A 2 8.32 8.47 -14.29
C SER A 2 7.38 9.68 -14.22
N TYR A 3 7.88 10.92 -14.33
CA TYR A 3 7.05 12.13 -14.33
C TYR A 3 6.01 12.15 -15.47
N LYS A 4 6.42 11.80 -16.69
CA LYS A 4 5.51 11.79 -17.85
C LYS A 4 4.34 10.81 -17.65
N VAL A 5 4.63 9.63 -17.08
CA VAL A 5 3.60 8.60 -16.88
C VAL A 5 2.75 8.90 -15.65
N ASN A 6 3.39 9.17 -14.50
CA ASN A 6 2.67 9.27 -13.22
C ASN A 6 2.02 10.64 -12.99
N VAL A 7 2.52 11.72 -13.59
CA VAL A 7 1.96 13.06 -13.41
C VAL A 7 1.17 13.48 -14.65
N LEU A 8 1.85 13.67 -15.80
CA LEU A 8 1.19 14.17 -17.01
C LEU A 8 0.14 13.20 -17.55
N GLY A 9 0.40 11.88 -17.44
CA GLY A 9 -0.58 10.85 -17.85
C GLY A 9 -1.86 10.93 -17.04
N VAL A 10 -1.76 11.05 -15.72
CA VAL A 10 -2.92 11.19 -14.82
C VAL A 10 -3.63 12.52 -15.04
N GLU A 11 -2.89 13.64 -15.20
CA GLU A 11 -3.45 14.94 -15.52
C GLU A 11 -4.29 14.91 -16.82
N ASN A 12 -3.74 14.31 -17.89
CA ASN A 12 -4.46 14.18 -19.15
C ASN A 12 -5.75 13.36 -19.01
N LEU A 13 -5.69 12.24 -18.27
CA LEU A 13 -6.88 11.42 -18.00
C LEU A 13 -7.92 12.19 -17.20
N ALA A 14 -7.50 13.02 -16.22
CA ALA A 14 -8.41 13.84 -15.44
C ALA A 14 -9.12 14.90 -16.30
N ARG A 15 -8.41 15.53 -17.24
CA ARG A 15 -9.01 16.48 -18.22
C ARG A 15 -10.07 15.79 -19.08
N VAL A 16 -9.72 14.64 -19.66
CA VAL A 16 -10.67 13.87 -20.49
C VAL A 16 -11.87 13.39 -19.67
N ALA A 17 -11.66 12.94 -18.44
CA ALA A 17 -12.75 12.53 -17.56
C ALA A 17 -13.70 13.69 -17.25
N ALA A 18 -13.17 14.88 -16.96
CA ALA A 18 -13.98 16.07 -16.73
C ALA A 18 -14.78 16.48 -17.98
N GLU A 19 -14.16 16.49 -19.16
CA GLU A 19 -14.81 16.84 -20.44
C GLU A 19 -15.91 15.84 -20.84
N SER A 20 -15.72 14.54 -20.53
CA SER A 20 -16.67 13.48 -20.88
C SER A 20 -17.70 13.17 -19.78
N GLY A 21 -17.62 13.83 -18.63
CA GLY A 21 -18.47 13.53 -17.47
C GLY A 21 -18.24 12.13 -16.86
N CYS A 22 -17.07 11.54 -17.10
CA CYS A 22 -16.72 10.24 -16.58
C CYS A 22 -16.03 10.34 -15.21
N LYS A 23 -16.30 9.38 -14.32
CA LYS A 23 -15.57 9.24 -13.06
C LYS A 23 -14.16 8.68 -13.28
N LEU A 24 -13.16 9.39 -12.80
CA LEU A 24 -11.79 8.89 -12.78
C LEU A 24 -11.48 8.33 -11.40
N VAL A 25 -11.01 7.09 -11.34
CA VAL A 25 -10.38 6.49 -10.15
C VAL A 25 -8.97 6.06 -10.52
N PHE A 26 -7.98 6.46 -9.75
CA PHE A 26 -6.59 6.07 -10.01
C PHE A 26 -5.83 5.72 -8.73
N PHE A 27 -4.84 4.85 -8.88
CA PHE A 27 -3.96 4.47 -7.78
C PHE A 27 -2.86 5.52 -7.58
N SER A 28 -2.93 6.22 -6.44
CA SER A 28 -1.82 6.89 -5.81
C SER A 28 -1.02 5.88 -4.98
N SER A 29 -0.30 6.31 -3.94
CA SER A 29 0.54 5.43 -3.14
C SER A 29 0.72 5.95 -1.72
N ASP A 30 0.92 5.04 -0.77
CA ASP A 30 1.39 5.31 0.59
C ASP A 30 2.75 6.03 0.61
N GLN A 31 3.50 6.00 -0.51
CA GLN A 31 4.79 6.70 -0.66
C GLN A 31 4.67 8.23 -0.58
N VAL A 32 3.48 8.80 -0.67
CA VAL A 32 3.25 10.23 -0.41
C VAL A 32 3.55 10.60 1.05
N TYR A 33 3.49 9.64 1.96
CA TYR A 33 3.85 9.82 3.38
C TYR A 33 5.33 9.63 3.68
N ASN A 34 6.14 9.24 2.70
CA ASN A 34 7.58 9.01 2.93
C ASN A 34 8.27 10.33 3.32
N GLY A 35 9.04 10.31 4.39
CA GLY A 35 9.71 11.50 4.95
C GLY A 35 8.92 12.19 6.08
N ASN A 36 7.67 11.77 6.36
CA ASN A 36 6.98 12.27 7.54
C ASN A 36 7.58 11.70 8.84
N LEU A 37 7.41 12.43 9.95
CA LEU A 37 7.91 12.06 11.28
C LEU A 37 6.81 11.56 12.22
N GLU A 38 5.57 11.55 11.76
CA GLU A 38 4.44 11.10 12.56
C GLU A 38 4.46 9.59 12.76
N MET A 39 4.06 9.14 13.94
CA MET A 39 3.96 7.73 14.28
C MET A 39 2.49 7.28 14.30
N GLY A 40 2.28 5.96 14.20
CA GLY A 40 0.96 5.36 14.17
C GLY A 40 0.33 5.37 12.77
N LEU A 41 -0.99 5.26 12.71
CA LEU A 41 -1.71 5.21 11.43
C LEU A 41 -1.92 6.63 10.88
N LEU A 42 -1.44 6.86 9.66
CA LEU A 42 -1.44 8.16 9.00
C LEU A 42 -2.77 8.41 8.29
N THR A 43 -3.33 9.59 8.46
CA THR A 43 -4.58 10.01 7.82
C THR A 43 -4.32 10.92 6.63
N GLU A 44 -5.32 11.08 5.78
CA GLU A 44 -5.25 11.96 4.60
C GLU A 44 -5.17 13.45 4.97
N ALA A 45 -5.49 13.81 6.21
CA ALA A 45 -5.39 15.17 6.72
C ALA A 45 -3.94 15.59 7.06
N LEU A 46 -3.01 14.61 7.16
CA LEU A 46 -1.61 14.91 7.43
C LEU A 46 -1.00 15.69 6.25
N PRO A 47 -0.35 16.83 6.50
CA PRO A 47 0.47 17.49 5.48
C PRO A 47 1.59 16.56 5.01
N VAL A 48 1.73 16.40 3.70
CA VAL A 48 2.69 15.48 3.10
C VAL A 48 3.74 16.21 2.28
N ALA A 49 5.00 15.82 2.44
CA ALA A 49 6.15 16.33 1.70
C ALA A 49 7.12 15.16 1.40
N PRO A 50 6.78 14.31 0.42
CA PRO A 50 7.54 13.10 0.17
C PRO A 50 8.98 13.39 -0.25
N GLU A 51 9.94 12.73 0.37
CA GLU A 51 11.37 12.88 0.10
C GLU A 51 11.84 12.11 -1.13
N ASN A 52 11.07 11.13 -1.60
CA ASN A 52 11.43 10.37 -2.79
C ASN A 52 10.65 10.83 -4.04
N HIS A 53 11.27 10.71 -5.21
CA HIS A 53 10.68 11.13 -6.48
C HIS A 53 9.36 10.42 -6.82
N TYR A 54 9.19 9.17 -6.41
CA TYR A 54 7.95 8.44 -6.69
C TYR A 54 6.78 8.98 -5.88
N GLY A 55 6.97 9.18 -4.59
CA GLY A 55 5.97 9.80 -3.72
C GLY A 55 5.62 11.22 -4.18
N LEU A 56 6.63 12.03 -4.53
CA LEU A 56 6.43 13.37 -5.07
C LEU A 56 5.59 13.35 -6.36
N HIS A 57 5.89 12.43 -7.29
CA HIS A 57 5.10 12.32 -8.53
C HIS A 57 3.67 11.85 -8.27
N LYS A 58 3.45 10.99 -7.28
CA LYS A 58 2.09 10.58 -6.89
C LYS A 58 1.32 11.73 -6.24
N LEU A 59 1.96 12.51 -5.36
CA LEU A 59 1.35 13.70 -4.76
C LEU A 59 0.97 14.73 -5.84
N LEU A 60 1.89 15.07 -6.75
CA LEU A 60 1.60 15.97 -7.86
C LEU A 60 0.48 15.46 -8.76
N ALA A 61 0.36 14.15 -8.94
CA ALA A 61 -0.74 13.55 -9.69
C ALA A 61 -2.09 13.74 -8.99
N GLU A 62 -2.14 13.57 -7.66
CA GLU A 62 -3.33 13.82 -6.85
C GLU A 62 -3.80 15.29 -7.02
N GLU A 63 -2.88 16.23 -6.82
CA GLU A 63 -3.17 17.67 -6.90
C GLU A 63 -3.71 18.06 -8.28
N ARG A 64 -3.03 17.66 -9.36
CA ARG A 64 -3.43 18.01 -10.72
C ARG A 64 -4.72 17.32 -11.17
N ALA A 65 -4.90 16.06 -10.78
CA ALA A 65 -6.12 15.33 -11.10
C ALA A 65 -7.33 15.99 -10.45
N LEU A 66 -7.28 16.32 -9.17
CA LEU A 66 -8.36 17.00 -8.44
C LEU A 66 -8.60 18.41 -8.93
N GLN A 67 -7.56 19.12 -9.39
CA GLN A 67 -7.69 20.46 -9.99
C GLN A 67 -8.55 20.42 -11.29
N HIS A 68 -8.36 19.40 -12.13
CA HIS A 68 -9.08 19.28 -13.41
C HIS A 68 -10.39 18.51 -13.31
N CYS A 69 -10.46 17.52 -12.42
CA CYS A 69 -11.62 16.66 -12.19
C CYS A 69 -11.89 16.54 -10.69
N PRO A 70 -12.63 17.50 -10.07
CA PRO A 70 -12.89 17.48 -8.62
C PRO A 70 -13.60 16.22 -8.12
N ASP A 71 -14.34 15.50 -8.97
CA ASP A 71 -14.99 14.23 -8.64
C ASP A 71 -14.06 13.02 -8.83
N CYS A 72 -12.79 13.20 -9.20
CA CYS A 72 -11.86 12.07 -9.28
C CYS A 72 -11.52 11.51 -7.89
N VAL A 73 -11.18 10.23 -7.84
CA VAL A 73 -10.79 9.51 -6.63
C VAL A 73 -9.35 9.05 -6.76
N ALA A 74 -8.49 9.53 -5.88
CA ALA A 74 -7.10 9.10 -5.75
C ALA A 74 -6.98 8.11 -4.59
N LEU A 75 -6.53 6.89 -4.86
CA LEU A 75 -6.38 5.83 -3.88
C LEU A 75 -4.91 5.71 -3.47
N ARG A 76 -4.53 6.15 -2.26
CA ARG A 76 -3.20 5.95 -1.68
C ARG A 76 -3.03 4.51 -1.25
N ALA A 77 -2.70 3.66 -2.22
CA ALA A 77 -2.60 2.22 -2.01
C ALA A 77 -1.33 1.84 -1.24
N THR A 78 -1.46 0.85 -0.35
CA THR A 78 -0.35 0.18 0.31
C THR A 78 0.34 -0.79 -0.65
N TRP A 79 1.46 -1.35 -0.23
CA TRP A 79 2.11 -2.42 -0.99
C TRP A 79 1.19 -3.65 -1.09
N MET A 80 1.14 -4.25 -2.28
CA MET A 80 0.24 -5.36 -2.56
C MET A 80 1.00 -6.67 -2.69
N TYR A 81 0.35 -7.77 -2.31
CA TYR A 81 0.86 -9.13 -2.51
C TYR A 81 -0.21 -10.04 -3.09
N ASP A 82 0.23 -11.05 -3.81
CA ASP A 82 -0.59 -12.16 -4.32
C ASP A 82 0.29 -13.39 -4.56
N ALA A 83 -0.34 -14.54 -4.82
CA ALA A 83 0.31 -15.75 -5.28
C ALA A 83 0.75 -15.63 -6.75
N LYS A 84 1.69 -16.48 -7.14
CA LYS A 84 1.96 -16.71 -8.57
C LYS A 84 0.76 -17.44 -9.19
N ARG A 85 0.29 -16.92 -10.32
CA ARG A 85 -0.78 -17.55 -11.11
C ARG A 85 -0.21 -17.99 -12.44
N GLU A 86 -0.60 -19.18 -12.89
CA GLU A 86 -0.18 -19.71 -14.19
C GLU A 86 -0.60 -18.77 -15.32
N GLY A 87 0.30 -18.53 -16.27
CA GLY A 87 0.05 -17.63 -17.40
C GLY A 87 0.05 -16.13 -17.08
N MET A 88 0.25 -15.74 -15.82
CA MET A 88 0.29 -14.33 -15.41
C MET A 88 1.67 -13.94 -14.89
N TYR A 89 2.15 -12.77 -15.29
CA TYR A 89 3.35 -12.18 -14.71
C TYR A 89 3.02 -11.61 -13.33
N THR A 90 3.66 -12.16 -12.30
CA THR A 90 3.54 -11.68 -10.93
C THR A 90 4.91 -11.16 -10.47
N HIS A 91 4.97 -9.89 -10.09
CA HIS A 91 6.18 -9.35 -9.46
C HIS A 91 6.46 -10.05 -8.13
N ASN A 92 7.73 -10.17 -7.79
CA ASN A 92 8.11 -10.59 -6.45
C ASN A 92 7.51 -9.63 -5.42
N ASN A 93 6.95 -10.19 -4.36
CA ASN A 93 6.30 -9.47 -3.29
C ASN A 93 6.71 -10.05 -1.94
N PHE A 94 6.23 -9.44 -0.86
CA PHE A 94 6.59 -9.83 0.52
C PHE A 94 6.39 -11.33 0.78
N VAL A 95 5.23 -11.87 0.41
CA VAL A 95 4.86 -13.27 0.60
C VAL A 95 5.75 -14.21 -0.21
N LEU A 96 5.91 -13.93 -1.50
CA LEU A 96 6.72 -14.76 -2.40
C LEU A 96 8.19 -14.76 -2.00
N ASN A 97 8.71 -13.61 -1.56
CA ASN A 97 10.10 -13.51 -1.13
C ASN A 97 10.37 -14.34 0.15
N ILE A 98 9.46 -14.29 1.14
CA ILE A 98 9.60 -15.10 2.37
C ILE A 98 9.47 -16.58 2.07
N LYS A 99 8.49 -16.99 1.27
CA LYS A 99 8.33 -18.40 0.85
C LYS A 99 9.57 -18.93 0.11
N GLU A 100 10.16 -18.10 -0.75
CA GLU A 100 11.38 -18.47 -1.47
C GLU A 100 12.59 -18.54 -0.53
N ALA A 101 12.73 -17.60 0.42
CA ALA A 101 13.76 -17.63 1.44
C ALA A 101 13.68 -18.91 2.31
N LEU A 102 12.47 -19.30 2.72
CA LEU A 102 12.23 -20.57 3.43
C LEU A 102 12.65 -21.78 2.58
N ARG A 103 12.28 -21.82 1.30
CA ARG A 103 12.61 -22.92 0.40
C ARG A 103 14.13 -23.07 0.20
N GLN A 104 14.84 -21.94 0.12
CA GLN A 104 16.29 -21.91 -0.13
C GLN A 104 17.12 -21.99 1.15
N GLY A 105 16.52 -21.82 2.34
CA GLY A 105 17.25 -21.68 3.60
C GLY A 105 18.10 -20.41 3.66
N THR A 106 17.73 -19.34 2.92
CA THR A 106 18.48 -18.10 2.81
C THR A 106 17.85 -17.03 3.70
N PRO A 107 18.57 -16.42 4.66
CA PRO A 107 18.01 -15.40 5.52
C PRO A 107 17.73 -14.10 4.75
N MET A 108 16.71 -13.36 5.18
CA MET A 108 16.35 -12.04 4.69
C MET A 108 16.40 -11.01 5.82
N ARG A 109 16.87 -9.80 5.52
CA ARG A 109 16.90 -8.69 6.49
C ARG A 109 15.62 -7.86 6.36
N PHE A 110 14.98 -7.58 7.50
CA PHE A 110 13.77 -6.78 7.59
C PHE A 110 13.99 -5.62 8.57
N ALA A 111 13.63 -4.40 8.13
CA ALA A 111 13.85 -3.20 8.92
C ALA A 111 12.97 -3.20 10.19
N THR A 112 13.60 -2.91 11.34
CA THR A 112 12.92 -2.74 12.63
C THR A 112 12.32 -1.34 12.79
N ARG A 113 12.70 -0.41 11.92
CA ARG A 113 12.27 1.00 11.93
C ARG A 113 11.46 1.40 10.69
N GLU A 114 10.84 0.44 10.02
CA GLU A 114 9.90 0.68 8.92
C GLU A 114 8.51 0.14 9.28
N TYR A 115 7.51 1.01 9.22
CA TYR A 115 6.10 0.69 9.45
C TYR A 115 5.32 0.89 8.16
N ARG A 116 4.60 -0.15 7.72
CA ARG A 116 3.80 -0.11 6.50
C ARG A 116 2.78 -1.23 6.47
N GLY A 117 1.64 -0.98 5.84
CA GLY A 117 0.68 -2.01 5.49
C GLY A 117 1.09 -2.77 4.23
N ILE A 118 0.67 -4.01 4.13
CA ILE A 118 0.66 -4.80 2.90
C ILE A 118 -0.72 -5.42 2.71
N THR A 119 -1.24 -5.39 1.49
CA THR A 119 -2.63 -5.75 1.21
C THR A 119 -2.71 -6.87 0.18
N TRP A 120 -3.57 -7.85 0.42
CA TRP A 120 -3.85 -8.87 -0.57
C TRP A 120 -4.62 -8.29 -1.77
N VAL A 121 -4.16 -8.57 -2.98
CA VAL A 121 -4.74 -8.04 -4.23
C VAL A 121 -6.22 -8.38 -4.38
N ASP A 122 -6.65 -9.56 -3.94
CA ASP A 122 -8.07 -9.96 -4.02
C ASP A 122 -8.98 -9.02 -3.19
N GLU A 123 -8.54 -8.61 -1.99
CA GLU A 123 -9.28 -7.62 -1.19
C GLU A 123 -9.37 -6.25 -1.90
N VAL A 124 -8.28 -5.83 -2.56
CA VAL A 124 -8.26 -4.60 -3.37
C VAL A 124 -9.28 -4.68 -4.49
N VAL A 125 -9.29 -5.80 -5.24
CA VAL A 125 -10.23 -6.01 -6.36
C VAL A 125 -11.67 -5.99 -5.88
N ARG A 126 -11.98 -6.65 -4.77
CA ARG A 126 -13.32 -6.65 -4.17
C ARG A 126 -13.78 -5.27 -3.70
N ALA A 127 -12.86 -4.42 -3.26
CA ALA A 127 -13.16 -3.07 -2.82
C ALA A 127 -13.38 -2.08 -3.97
N MET A 128 -12.87 -2.35 -5.19
CA MET A 128 -12.93 -1.43 -6.33
C MET A 128 -14.36 -0.97 -6.71
N PRO A 129 -15.40 -1.82 -6.78
CA PRO A 129 -16.76 -1.37 -7.08
C PRO A 129 -17.30 -0.31 -6.09
N HIS A 130 -16.85 -0.38 -4.84
CA HIS A 130 -17.19 0.60 -3.81
C HIS A 130 -16.33 1.87 -3.93
N ALA A 131 -15.04 1.72 -4.25
CA ALA A 131 -14.14 2.86 -4.48
C ALA A 131 -14.61 3.73 -5.65
N MET A 132 -15.18 3.14 -6.70
CA MET A 132 -15.77 3.87 -7.83
C MET A 132 -16.97 4.74 -7.45
N ARG A 133 -17.57 4.53 -6.29
CA ARG A 133 -18.73 5.29 -5.78
C ARG A 133 -18.35 6.32 -4.72
N LEU A 134 -17.09 6.38 -4.29
CA LEU A 134 -16.63 7.38 -3.33
C LEU A 134 -16.83 8.79 -3.88
N PRO A 135 -17.14 9.77 -3.05
CA PRO A 135 -17.03 11.19 -3.43
C PRO A 135 -15.61 11.52 -3.92
N GLY A 136 -15.48 12.53 -4.77
CA GLY A 136 -14.16 12.98 -5.22
C GLY A 136 -13.24 13.32 -4.07
N GLY A 137 -11.95 12.98 -4.21
CA GLY A 137 -10.95 13.23 -3.17
C GLY A 137 -9.85 12.18 -3.08
N VAL A 138 -9.02 12.34 -2.06
CA VAL A 138 -7.92 11.41 -1.75
C VAL A 138 -8.34 10.48 -0.62
N TYR A 139 -8.05 9.20 -0.76
CA TYR A 139 -8.37 8.16 0.22
C TYR A 139 -7.18 7.20 0.40
N ASN A 140 -6.86 6.91 1.64
CA ASN A 140 -6.01 5.77 1.96
C ASN A 140 -6.73 4.47 1.57
N PHE A 141 -5.98 3.49 1.03
CA PHE A 141 -6.60 2.31 0.44
C PHE A 141 -5.72 1.07 0.60
N GLY A 142 -6.04 0.25 1.58
CA GLY A 142 -5.30 -0.98 1.88
C GLY A 142 -5.29 -1.33 3.36
N ALA A 143 -4.58 -2.40 3.70
CA ALA A 143 -4.51 -2.93 5.06
C ALA A 143 -3.77 -1.99 6.02
N GLU A 144 -4.35 -1.76 7.18
CA GLU A 144 -3.66 -1.14 8.30
C GLU A 144 -2.61 -2.09 8.87
N ASN A 145 -1.52 -1.53 9.42
CA ASN A 145 -0.50 -2.30 10.13
C ASN A 145 0.14 -1.47 11.24
N ARG A 146 0.24 -2.03 12.44
CA ARG A 146 0.90 -1.41 13.59
C ARG A 146 2.27 -2.01 13.88
N LEU A 147 2.59 -3.13 13.22
CA LEU A 147 3.87 -3.81 13.33
C LEU A 147 4.89 -3.18 12.38
N ASN A 148 6.15 -3.19 12.77
CA ASN A 148 7.23 -2.89 11.84
C ASN A 148 7.42 -4.04 10.83
N THR A 149 8.27 -3.82 9.82
CA THR A 149 8.47 -4.81 8.74
C THR A 149 9.08 -6.12 9.26
N TYR A 150 9.95 -6.06 10.27
CA TYR A 150 10.53 -7.26 10.91
C TYR A 150 9.48 -8.04 11.69
N GLU A 151 8.70 -7.37 12.54
CA GLU A 151 7.60 -8.00 13.29
C GLU A 151 6.55 -8.59 12.36
N THR A 152 6.25 -7.91 11.25
CA THR A 152 5.34 -8.42 10.20
C THR A 152 5.89 -9.70 9.58
N ALA A 153 7.21 -9.78 9.32
CA ALA A 153 7.83 -10.99 8.80
C ALA A 153 7.77 -12.15 9.81
N LEU A 154 8.01 -11.87 11.10
CA LEU A 154 7.88 -12.89 12.15
C LEU A 154 6.44 -13.39 12.28
N ALA A 155 5.45 -12.49 12.25
CA ALA A 155 4.03 -12.86 12.29
C ALA A 155 3.63 -13.74 11.08
N TYR A 156 4.17 -13.44 9.90
CA TYR A 156 3.92 -14.27 8.73
C TYR A 156 4.61 -15.64 8.80
N LEU A 157 5.84 -15.70 9.32
CA LEU A 157 6.54 -16.97 9.55
C LEU A 157 5.83 -17.85 10.58
N ASP A 158 5.20 -17.27 11.59
CA ASP A 158 4.34 -17.97 12.55
C ASP A 158 3.09 -18.55 11.86
N ILE A 159 2.41 -17.79 10.99
CA ILE A 159 1.31 -18.29 10.17
C ILE A 159 1.74 -19.49 9.32
N LEU A 160 2.94 -19.46 8.76
CA LEU A 160 3.55 -20.56 7.99
C LEU A 160 4.05 -21.72 8.88
N LYS A 161 3.91 -21.62 10.22
CA LYS A 161 4.40 -22.61 11.20
C LYS A 161 5.90 -22.89 11.06
N CYS A 162 6.69 -21.85 10.78
CA CYS A 162 8.13 -21.96 10.69
C CYS A 162 8.72 -22.22 12.09
N SER A 163 9.47 -23.31 12.25
CA SER A 163 10.05 -23.72 13.54
C SER A 163 11.29 -22.90 13.95
N THR A 164 11.90 -22.18 13.01
CA THR A 164 13.12 -21.39 13.22
C THR A 164 13.03 -20.03 12.52
N PRO A 165 12.05 -19.18 12.88
CA PRO A 165 11.82 -17.91 12.19
C PRO A 165 13.02 -16.97 12.25
N GLU A 166 13.82 -17.01 13.31
CA GLU A 166 15.05 -16.23 13.51
C GLU A 166 16.16 -16.58 12.51
N ARG A 167 16.10 -17.74 11.86
CA ARG A 167 17.04 -18.12 10.79
C ARG A 167 16.62 -17.57 9.42
N VAL A 168 15.36 -17.18 9.27
CA VAL A 168 14.81 -16.68 8.03
C VAL A 168 14.69 -15.16 8.06
N ALA A 169 14.13 -14.59 9.14
CA ALA A 169 13.99 -13.15 9.32
C ALA A 169 15.07 -12.62 10.25
N ILE A 170 15.96 -11.79 9.72
CA ILE A 170 17.03 -11.12 10.46
C ILE A 170 16.62 -9.65 10.66
N ALA A 171 16.71 -9.18 11.91
CA ALA A 171 16.46 -7.78 12.22
C ALA A 171 17.50 -6.88 11.52
N ASP A 172 17.03 -5.83 10.88
CA ASP A 172 17.84 -4.77 10.28
C ASP A 172 17.63 -3.47 11.06
N GLU A 173 18.50 -3.23 12.04
CA GLU A 173 18.46 -2.06 12.90
C GLU A 173 19.12 -0.83 12.26
N GLU A 174 19.95 -1.04 11.24
CA GLU A 174 20.68 0.02 10.55
C GLU A 174 19.79 0.74 9.53
N ARG A 175 18.93 0.01 8.87
CA ARG A 175 18.00 0.58 7.90
C ARG A 175 17.00 1.48 8.60
N PHE A 176 16.96 2.74 8.17
CA PHE A 176 16.15 3.80 8.77
C PHE A 176 16.55 4.14 10.23
N ALA A 177 17.83 3.91 10.61
CA ALA A 177 18.33 4.23 11.95
C ALA A 177 18.25 5.72 12.27
N ALA A 178 18.53 6.58 11.29
CA ALA A 178 18.46 8.03 11.45
C ALA A 178 17.04 8.57 11.63
N HIS A 179 16.08 8.02 10.84
CA HIS A 179 14.68 8.43 10.88
C HIS A 179 13.79 7.21 10.67
N VAL A 180 12.82 7.03 11.57
CA VAL A 180 11.80 5.98 11.42
C VAL A 180 11.01 6.25 10.14
N ARG A 181 10.87 5.23 9.32
CA ARG A 181 10.03 5.30 8.13
C ARG A 181 8.63 4.81 8.46
N ASN A 182 7.70 5.72 8.61
CA ASN A 182 6.29 5.38 8.80
C ASN A 182 5.47 5.76 7.57
N ILE A 183 4.87 4.77 6.94
CA ILE A 183 3.91 4.90 5.84
C ILE A 183 2.68 4.01 6.07
N SER A 184 2.42 3.64 7.33
CA SER A 184 1.21 2.92 7.74
C SER A 184 0.02 3.86 7.70
N ILE A 185 -1.02 3.46 6.99
CA ILE A 185 -2.21 4.28 6.73
C ILE A 185 -3.37 3.95 7.66
N SER A 186 -4.25 4.93 7.91
CA SER A 186 -5.57 4.74 8.51
C SER A 186 -6.63 4.68 7.41
N MET A 187 -7.52 3.70 7.52
CA MET A 187 -8.66 3.53 6.61
C MET A 187 -9.92 4.29 7.02
N ALA A 188 -9.88 5.06 8.12
CA ALA A 188 -11.06 5.67 8.72
C ALA A 188 -11.91 6.47 7.72
N LYS A 189 -11.27 7.31 6.89
CA LYS A 189 -11.96 8.14 5.89
C LYS A 189 -12.67 7.30 4.81
N ALA A 190 -12.00 6.29 4.26
CA ALA A 190 -12.60 5.44 3.22
C ALA A 190 -13.74 4.57 3.79
N VAL A 191 -13.60 4.08 5.03
CA VAL A 191 -14.65 3.34 5.75
C VAL A 191 -15.87 4.23 5.95
N GLU A 192 -15.70 5.44 6.45
CA GLU A 192 -16.78 6.41 6.67
C GLU A 192 -17.46 6.79 5.36
N ALA A 193 -16.71 7.22 4.36
CA ALA A 193 -17.24 7.66 3.07
C ALA A 193 -17.95 6.56 2.28
N SER A 194 -17.64 5.29 2.54
CA SER A 194 -18.29 4.13 1.92
C SER A 194 -19.39 3.51 2.79
N ASN A 195 -19.76 4.12 3.93
CA ASN A 195 -20.66 3.53 4.93
C ASN A 195 -20.23 2.11 5.34
N GLY A 196 -18.92 1.88 5.47
CA GLY A 196 -18.36 0.61 5.88
C GLY A 196 -18.25 -0.46 4.77
N ALA A 197 -18.59 -0.12 3.52
CA ALA A 197 -18.50 -1.05 2.41
C ALA A 197 -17.04 -1.33 1.96
N ILE A 198 -16.13 -0.38 2.17
CA ILE A 198 -14.70 -0.56 1.94
C ILE A 198 -14.05 -0.90 3.30
N ARG A 199 -13.63 -2.14 3.43
CA ARG A 199 -12.89 -2.63 4.59
C ARG A 199 -11.84 -3.63 4.14
N PHE A 200 -10.64 -3.48 4.66
CA PHE A 200 -9.56 -4.45 4.52
C PHE A 200 -9.34 -5.13 5.87
N ALA A 201 -8.93 -6.38 5.85
CA ALA A 201 -8.31 -6.98 7.02
C ALA A 201 -7.04 -6.19 7.38
N ASP A 202 -6.62 -6.19 8.65
CA ASP A 202 -5.27 -5.73 8.94
C ASP A 202 -4.24 -6.65 8.27
N THR A 203 -2.99 -6.18 8.18
CA THR A 203 -1.94 -6.90 7.47
C THR A 203 -1.79 -8.36 7.91
N VAL A 204 -1.80 -8.64 9.21
CA VAL A 204 -1.57 -10.00 9.74
C VAL A 204 -2.77 -10.90 9.45
N GLU A 205 -3.97 -10.39 9.66
CA GLU A 205 -5.20 -11.13 9.35
C GLU A 205 -5.35 -11.37 7.83
N GLY A 206 -4.98 -10.39 7.00
CA GLY A 206 -4.93 -10.54 5.54
C GLY A 206 -3.98 -11.66 5.10
N LEU A 207 -2.78 -11.72 5.69
CA LEU A 207 -1.81 -12.79 5.45
C LEU A 207 -2.36 -14.17 5.87
N ARG A 208 -3.05 -14.25 7.02
CA ARG A 208 -3.68 -15.49 7.48
C ARG A 208 -4.77 -15.97 6.54
N ARG A 209 -5.65 -15.09 6.11
CA ARG A 209 -6.72 -15.42 5.12
C ARG A 209 -6.14 -15.87 3.79
N PHE A 210 -5.09 -15.20 3.33
CA PHE A 210 -4.39 -15.58 2.11
C PHE A 210 -3.88 -17.03 2.17
N GLU A 211 -3.21 -17.44 3.26
CA GLU A 211 -2.69 -18.82 3.39
C GLU A 211 -3.78 -19.89 3.54
N ILE A 212 -4.98 -19.52 3.95
CA ILE A 212 -6.11 -20.47 4.01
C ILE A 212 -6.80 -20.63 2.64
N LEU A 213 -6.81 -19.58 1.81
CA LEU A 213 -7.64 -19.51 0.61
C LEU A 213 -6.85 -19.74 -0.69
N VAL A 214 -5.52 -19.70 -0.65
CA VAL A 214 -4.62 -19.82 -1.80
C VAL A 214 -3.68 -20.99 -1.64
#